data_7186513d9787d5069aa67106b590339c
#
_entry.id   7186513d9787d5069aa67106b590339c
#
_cell.length_a   1.000
_cell.length_b   1.000
_cell.length_c   1.000
_cell.angle_alpha   90.00
_cell.angle_beta   90.00
_cell.angle_gamma   90.00
#
_symmetry.space_group_name_H-M   'P 1'
#
loop_
_entity.id
_entity.type
_entity.pdbx_description
1 polymer ?
#
loop_
_entity_poly.entity_id
_entity_poly.type
_entity_poly.pdbx_seq_one_letter_code
_entity_poly.pdbx_strand_id
1 'polypeptide(L)'
;MDYSRIQDSVNMGIIKNSHIVVVGAGGSYSLVTSLARCGVGTLTVLDFDTIEETNIVRQGYKISDIGNYKVDALGKEVASINPDVKYKGITKNFLDMNDEELDAIFKQADLLLFLTDSFKGQAFGNTIALRYNKPAIWSGWYAQSRTAELFFQIPDYTTACFRCAASSRYKANEQEEVKISSNSNTVFHSELLDAIIGMMTLAILHRNPNIADVKTMNEYELFWDYLVSKDGATPYNFFQFRAHPMGGNNLFNKAYSNLGMHSHNFVSYWQNAEAELKINGYDYDCPDCKGTLHHAVNNSNS
;
A
#
# COMPACT_ATOMS: atom_id res chain seq x y z
N MET A 1 3.18 11.91 23.63
CA MET A 1 1.99 12.46 22.91
C MET A 1 0.70 12.06 23.62
N ASP A 2 -0.32 12.94 23.62
CA ASP A 2 -1.68 12.62 24.11
C ASP A 2 -2.53 12.07 22.96
N TYR A 3 -2.97 10.83 23.09
CA TYR A 3 -3.76 10.11 22.09
C TYR A 3 -5.24 9.96 22.47
N SER A 4 -5.71 10.68 23.47
CA SER A 4 -7.09 10.56 24.01
C SER A 4 -8.19 10.75 22.95
N ARG A 5 -7.89 11.49 21.88
CA ARG A 5 -8.86 11.74 20.78
C ARG A 5 -8.98 10.60 19.78
N ILE A 6 -8.06 9.64 19.79
CA ILE A 6 -8.06 8.52 18.82
C ILE A 6 -8.10 7.14 19.49
N GLN A 7 -8.05 7.08 20.84
CA GLN A 7 -7.98 5.83 21.58
C GLN A 7 -9.20 4.91 21.39
N ASP A 8 -10.35 5.49 20.99
CA ASP A 8 -11.56 4.70 20.72
C ASP A 8 -11.56 4.12 19.30
N SER A 9 -10.65 4.59 18.43
CA SER A 9 -10.52 4.12 17.05
C SER A 9 -9.27 3.25 16.84
N VAL A 10 -8.25 3.36 17.68
CA VAL A 10 -6.98 2.65 17.53
C VAL A 10 -6.49 2.11 18.88
N ASN A 11 -6.04 0.86 18.88
CA ASN A 11 -5.35 0.28 20.04
C ASN A 11 -3.91 0.80 20.10
N MET A 12 -3.65 1.70 21.04
CA MET A 12 -2.33 2.30 21.20
C MET A 12 -1.24 1.30 21.58
N GLY A 13 -1.59 0.18 22.21
CA GLY A 13 -0.65 -0.91 22.49
C GLY A 13 -0.15 -1.58 21.21
N ILE A 14 -1.03 -1.78 20.25
CA ILE A 14 -0.67 -2.33 18.93
C ILE A 14 0.16 -1.30 18.16
N ILE A 15 -0.36 -0.09 17.99
CA ILE A 15 0.26 0.94 17.12
C ILE A 15 1.66 1.32 17.59
N LYS A 16 1.86 1.53 18.89
CA LYS A 16 3.17 1.89 19.46
C LYS A 16 4.23 0.79 19.34
N ASN A 17 3.81 -0.45 19.19
CA ASN A 17 4.72 -1.58 19.00
C ASN A 17 4.90 -1.98 17.53
N SER A 18 4.15 -1.37 16.61
CA SER A 18 4.22 -1.71 15.20
C SER A 18 5.43 -1.10 14.50
N HIS A 19 5.99 -1.85 13.57
CA HIS A 19 7.06 -1.43 12.66
C HIS A 19 6.56 -1.48 11.22
N ILE A 20 6.51 -0.32 10.56
CA ILE A 20 6.11 -0.19 9.16
C ILE A 20 7.33 0.15 8.32
N VAL A 21 7.51 -0.57 7.21
CA VAL A 21 8.50 -0.25 6.18
C VAL A 21 7.80 0.36 4.98
N VAL A 22 8.24 1.54 4.55
CA VAL A 22 7.71 2.29 3.41
C VAL A 22 8.77 2.40 2.33
N VAL A 23 8.49 1.94 1.13
CA VAL A 23 9.33 2.11 -0.06
C VAL A 23 8.71 3.18 -0.95
N GLY A 24 9.42 4.30 -1.08
CA GLY A 24 8.95 5.51 -1.77
C GLY A 24 8.52 6.60 -0.78
N ALA A 25 9.23 7.72 -0.76
CA ALA A 25 8.98 8.87 0.13
C ALA A 25 8.39 10.08 -0.62
N GLY A 26 8.01 9.93 -1.88
CA GLY A 26 7.46 11.03 -2.69
C GLY A 26 6.01 11.33 -2.33
N GLY A 27 5.08 10.62 -2.95
CA GLY A 27 3.64 10.75 -2.71
C GLY A 27 3.20 10.36 -1.30
N SER A 28 3.96 9.53 -0.61
CA SER A 28 3.67 9.04 0.74
C SER A 28 4.05 9.98 1.89
N TYR A 29 4.47 11.22 1.61
CA TYR A 29 4.86 12.18 2.65
C TYR A 29 3.74 12.38 3.69
N SER A 30 2.52 12.66 3.24
CA SER A 30 1.37 12.88 4.11
C SER A 30 0.98 11.63 4.88
N LEU A 31 1.11 10.45 4.27
CA LEU A 31 0.90 9.17 4.94
C LEU A 31 1.87 8.96 6.10
N VAL A 32 3.18 9.10 5.85
CA VAL A 32 4.23 8.85 6.86
C VAL A 32 4.08 9.82 8.04
N THR A 33 3.84 11.10 7.76
CA THR A 33 3.60 12.11 8.80
C THR A 33 2.31 11.86 9.59
N SER A 34 1.27 11.37 8.93
CA SER A 34 -0.01 10.98 9.57
C SER A 34 0.14 9.72 10.44
N LEU A 35 0.90 8.72 9.99
CA LEU A 35 1.22 7.54 10.80
C LEU A 35 2.03 7.91 12.06
N ALA A 36 2.94 8.89 11.95
CA ALA A 36 3.64 9.44 13.12
C ALA A 36 2.69 10.13 14.10
N ARG A 37 1.68 10.88 13.60
CA ARG A 37 0.61 11.49 14.43
C ARG A 37 -0.21 10.43 15.15
N CYS A 38 -0.50 9.31 14.48
CA CYS A 38 -1.20 8.17 15.07
C CYS A 38 -0.36 7.40 16.09
N GLY A 39 0.95 7.66 16.19
CA GLY A 39 1.82 7.06 17.18
C GLY A 39 2.39 5.69 16.80
N VAL A 40 2.55 5.41 15.50
CA VAL A 40 3.26 4.20 15.04
C VAL A 40 4.66 4.16 15.62
N GLY A 41 5.03 3.03 16.22
CA GLY A 41 6.26 2.93 17.02
C GLY A 41 7.53 3.05 16.20
N THR A 42 7.59 2.42 15.03
CA THR A 42 8.77 2.43 14.16
C THR A 42 8.37 2.63 12.70
N LEU A 43 9.02 3.60 12.04
CA LEU A 43 8.87 3.88 10.61
C LEU A 43 10.26 3.77 9.95
N THR A 44 10.43 2.81 9.05
CA THR A 44 11.60 2.71 8.18
C THR A 44 11.20 3.12 6.78
N VAL A 45 11.81 4.16 6.22
CA VAL A 45 11.44 4.72 4.91
C VAL A 45 12.63 4.63 3.97
N LEU A 46 12.41 4.03 2.79
CA LEU A 46 13.42 3.86 1.75
C LEU A 46 13.07 4.75 0.55
N ASP A 47 13.98 5.64 0.22
CA ASP A 47 13.93 6.45 -1.01
C ASP A 47 15.32 7.04 -1.26
N PHE A 48 15.86 6.88 -2.45
CA PHE A 48 17.20 7.37 -2.80
C PHE A 48 17.20 8.74 -3.48
N ASP A 49 16.02 9.30 -3.75
CA ASP A 49 15.91 10.59 -4.42
C ASP A 49 16.20 11.76 -3.49
N THR A 50 16.69 12.84 -4.10
CA THR A 50 16.73 14.17 -3.52
C THR A 50 15.46 14.95 -3.86
N ILE A 51 15.17 15.98 -3.06
CA ILE A 51 14.02 16.86 -3.27
C ILE A 51 14.37 17.87 -4.35
N GLU A 52 13.52 17.97 -5.37
CA GLU A 52 13.57 18.93 -6.43
C GLU A 52 12.42 19.95 -6.33
N GLU A 53 12.53 21.09 -7.00
CA GLU A 53 11.48 22.11 -7.02
C GLU A 53 10.14 21.55 -7.54
N THR A 54 10.19 20.64 -8.51
CA THR A 54 9.03 19.95 -9.09
C THR A 54 8.30 19.07 -8.08
N ASN A 55 8.92 18.70 -6.96
CA ASN A 55 8.28 17.92 -5.92
C ASN A 55 7.39 18.76 -5.01
N ILE A 56 7.75 20.03 -4.81
CA ILE A 56 7.06 20.93 -3.85
C ILE A 56 5.58 21.10 -4.18
N VAL A 57 5.22 21.14 -5.45
CA VAL A 57 3.83 21.37 -5.91
C VAL A 57 2.90 20.17 -5.72
N ARG A 58 3.45 18.98 -5.39
CA ARG A 58 2.68 17.73 -5.31
C ARG A 58 3.00 16.84 -4.11
N GLN A 59 3.98 17.21 -3.31
CA GLN A 59 4.44 16.48 -2.13
C GLN A 59 4.55 17.46 -0.95
N GLY A 60 4.58 16.96 0.28
CA GLY A 60 4.58 17.81 1.47
C GLY A 60 5.92 18.48 1.82
N TYR A 61 6.93 18.38 0.97
CA TYR A 61 8.25 19.01 1.18
C TYR A 61 8.20 20.52 1.02
N LYS A 62 9.16 21.21 1.64
CA LYS A 62 9.28 22.68 1.66
C LYS A 62 10.39 23.13 0.73
N ILE A 63 10.35 24.39 0.27
CA ILE A 63 11.42 25.00 -0.53
C ILE A 63 12.78 24.87 0.16
N SER A 64 12.81 24.99 1.48
CA SER A 64 14.04 24.83 2.29
C SER A 64 14.62 23.41 2.25
N ASP A 65 13.88 22.44 1.77
CA ASP A 65 14.31 21.04 1.74
C ASP A 65 14.94 20.66 0.40
N ILE A 66 14.87 21.52 -0.61
CA ILE A 66 15.42 21.26 -1.95
C ILE A 66 16.91 20.90 -1.85
N GLY A 67 17.30 19.81 -2.52
CA GLY A 67 18.66 19.27 -2.52
C GLY A 67 18.96 18.28 -1.39
N ASN A 68 18.12 18.19 -0.35
CA ASN A 68 18.24 17.15 0.67
C ASN A 68 17.63 15.83 0.17
N TYR A 69 18.07 14.71 0.73
CA TYR A 69 17.37 13.44 0.52
C TYR A 69 15.95 13.50 1.09
N LYS A 70 14.99 12.93 0.34
CA LYS A 70 13.57 12.88 0.76
C LYS A 70 13.40 12.25 2.13
N VAL A 71 14.08 11.13 2.38
CA VAL A 71 14.00 10.42 3.66
C VAL A 71 14.56 11.24 4.83
N ASP A 72 15.57 12.08 4.62
CA ASP A 72 16.18 12.90 5.68
C ASP A 72 15.26 14.08 6.06
N ALA A 73 14.69 14.76 5.06
CA ALA A 73 13.72 15.82 5.29
C ALA A 73 12.46 15.30 5.99
N LEU A 74 11.95 14.16 5.54
CA LEU A 74 10.80 13.49 6.14
C LEU A 74 11.07 13.05 7.58
N GLY A 75 12.28 12.58 7.88
CA GLY A 75 12.68 12.21 9.24
C GLY A 75 12.69 13.42 10.21
N LYS A 76 13.14 14.58 9.75
CA LYS A 76 13.07 15.82 10.52
C LYS A 76 11.62 16.22 10.82
N GLU A 77 10.73 16.07 9.82
CA GLU A 77 9.31 16.38 10.00
C GLU A 77 8.65 15.40 10.97
N VAL A 78 8.91 14.09 10.84
CA VAL A 78 8.42 13.07 11.79
C VAL A 78 8.86 13.38 13.21
N ALA A 79 10.14 13.71 13.43
CA ALA A 79 10.67 14.06 14.74
C ALA A 79 10.02 15.33 15.31
N SER A 80 9.67 16.31 14.46
CA SER A 80 8.97 17.53 14.88
C SER A 80 7.52 17.27 15.28
N ILE A 81 6.88 16.29 14.67
CA ILE A 81 5.48 15.90 14.92
C ILE A 81 5.40 15.03 16.17
N ASN A 82 6.22 13.99 16.24
CA ASN A 82 6.17 13.00 17.31
C ASN A 82 7.57 12.42 17.59
N PRO A 83 8.28 12.95 18.58
CA PRO A 83 9.62 12.48 18.91
C PRO A 83 9.67 11.06 19.51
N ASP A 84 8.53 10.48 19.88
CA ASP A 84 8.47 9.11 20.39
C ASP A 84 8.57 8.06 19.28
N VAL A 85 8.36 8.46 18.01
CA VAL A 85 8.46 7.57 16.84
C VAL A 85 9.92 7.30 16.50
N LYS A 86 10.27 6.03 16.40
CA LYS A 86 11.58 5.61 15.91
C LYS A 86 11.59 5.68 14.39
N TYR A 87 12.21 6.72 13.84
CA TYR A 87 12.34 6.89 12.40
C TYR A 87 13.71 6.45 11.89
N LYS A 88 13.74 5.74 10.76
CA LYS A 88 14.95 5.35 10.04
C LYS A 88 14.78 5.64 8.55
N GLY A 89 15.50 6.63 8.02
CA GLY A 89 15.62 6.91 6.58
C GLY A 89 16.74 6.08 5.95
N ILE A 90 16.52 5.55 4.77
CA ILE A 90 17.50 4.78 3.98
C ILE A 90 17.55 5.34 2.57
N THR A 91 18.72 5.89 2.18
CA THR A 91 18.96 6.53 0.88
C THR A 91 19.43 5.57 -0.21
N LYS A 92 19.33 4.28 0.01
CA LYS A 92 19.74 3.22 -0.93
C LYS A 92 18.53 2.66 -1.67
N ASN A 93 18.70 2.41 -2.96
CA ASN A 93 17.72 1.67 -3.72
C ASN A 93 17.64 0.22 -3.21
N PHE A 94 16.49 -0.24 -2.79
CA PHE A 94 16.32 -1.58 -2.23
C PHE A 94 16.51 -2.71 -3.27
N LEU A 95 16.41 -2.38 -4.57
CA LEU A 95 16.73 -3.31 -5.66
C LEU A 95 18.24 -3.68 -5.69
N ASP A 96 19.11 -2.83 -5.13
CA ASP A 96 20.55 -2.99 -5.13
C ASP A 96 21.10 -3.54 -3.79
N MET A 97 20.19 -3.95 -2.89
CA MET A 97 20.54 -4.48 -1.58
C MET A 97 20.84 -5.98 -1.64
N ASN A 98 21.83 -6.40 -0.85
CA ASN A 98 22.08 -7.82 -0.64
C ASN A 98 21.10 -8.43 0.38
N ASP A 99 21.12 -9.75 0.54
CA ASP A 99 20.21 -10.47 1.42
C ASP A 99 20.31 -10.05 2.89
N GLU A 100 21.51 -9.73 3.38
CA GLU A 100 21.72 -9.31 4.77
C GLU A 100 21.09 -7.94 5.03
N GLU A 101 21.22 -7.01 4.08
CA GLU A 101 20.60 -5.69 4.15
C GLU A 101 19.06 -5.79 4.09
N LEU A 102 18.54 -6.65 3.20
CA LEU A 102 17.09 -6.91 3.11
C LEU A 102 16.55 -7.53 4.40
N ASP A 103 17.25 -8.53 4.95
CA ASP A 103 16.88 -9.15 6.22
C ASP A 103 16.82 -8.14 7.36
N ALA A 104 17.80 -7.26 7.46
CA ALA A 104 17.87 -6.24 8.50
C ALA A 104 16.73 -5.20 8.45
N ILE A 105 16.08 -5.04 7.29
CA ILE A 105 15.01 -4.07 7.07
C ILE A 105 13.64 -4.75 7.18
N PHE A 106 13.43 -5.84 6.41
CA PHE A 106 12.09 -6.37 6.17
C PHE A 106 11.66 -7.46 7.15
N LYS A 107 12.62 -8.19 7.74
CA LYS A 107 12.31 -9.33 8.61
C LYS A 107 11.54 -8.95 9.87
N GLN A 108 11.82 -7.79 10.44
CA GLN A 108 11.19 -7.29 11.66
C GLN A 108 9.96 -6.39 11.42
N ALA A 109 9.62 -6.14 10.16
CA ALA A 109 8.46 -5.33 9.82
C ALA A 109 7.15 -6.09 10.12
N ASP A 110 6.13 -5.34 10.54
CA ASP A 110 4.77 -5.85 10.69
C ASP A 110 3.94 -5.60 9.42
N LEU A 111 4.27 -4.56 8.66
CA LEU A 111 3.60 -4.19 7.41
C LEU A 111 4.60 -3.54 6.44
N LEU A 112 4.46 -3.88 5.17
CA LEU A 112 5.26 -3.32 4.07
C LEU A 112 4.38 -2.46 3.16
N LEU A 113 4.84 -1.25 2.81
CA LEU A 113 4.16 -0.34 1.90
C LEU A 113 5.07 -0.08 0.69
N PHE A 114 4.66 -0.56 -0.48
CA PHE A 114 5.37 -0.36 -1.75
C PHE A 114 4.70 0.73 -2.57
N LEU A 115 5.11 1.98 -2.34
CA LEU A 115 4.49 3.20 -2.87
C LEU A 115 5.37 3.91 -3.90
N THR A 116 6.23 3.16 -4.55
CA THR A 116 7.09 3.62 -5.66
C THR A 116 6.32 3.58 -6.99
N ASP A 117 6.64 4.50 -7.89
CA ASP A 117 6.15 4.52 -9.27
C ASP A 117 6.91 3.56 -10.20
N SER A 118 8.03 3.00 -9.75
CA SER A 118 8.78 1.97 -10.47
C SER A 118 8.06 0.63 -10.43
N PHE A 119 7.66 0.11 -11.60
CA PHE A 119 7.11 -1.24 -11.67
C PHE A 119 8.10 -2.31 -11.19
N LYS A 120 9.39 -2.17 -11.50
CA LYS A 120 10.44 -3.08 -10.99
C LYS A 120 10.47 -3.10 -9.46
N GLY A 121 10.35 -1.92 -8.85
CA GLY A 121 10.26 -1.79 -7.39
C GLY A 121 9.01 -2.47 -6.84
N GLN A 122 7.85 -2.25 -7.45
CA GLN A 122 6.60 -2.90 -7.04
C GLN A 122 6.68 -4.44 -7.19
N ALA A 123 7.22 -4.93 -8.31
CA ALA A 123 7.39 -6.36 -8.57
C ALA A 123 8.38 -7.02 -7.61
N PHE A 124 9.51 -6.36 -7.31
CA PHE A 124 10.45 -6.84 -6.30
C PHE A 124 9.83 -6.81 -4.89
N GLY A 125 8.98 -5.81 -4.61
CA GLY A 125 8.16 -5.75 -3.40
C GLY A 125 7.30 -7.00 -3.20
N ASN A 126 6.75 -7.57 -4.28
CA ASN A 126 6.02 -8.85 -4.22
C ASN A 126 6.93 -10.01 -3.76
N THR A 127 8.14 -10.07 -4.31
CA THR A 127 9.14 -11.07 -3.90
C THR A 127 9.50 -10.93 -2.42
N ILE A 128 9.70 -9.70 -1.96
CA ILE A 128 9.99 -9.38 -0.55
C ILE A 128 8.83 -9.77 0.37
N ALA A 129 7.60 -9.37 0.03
CA ALA A 129 6.44 -9.69 0.83
C ALA A 129 6.20 -11.20 0.98
N LEU A 130 6.38 -11.96 -0.11
CA LEU A 130 6.29 -13.42 -0.11
C LEU A 130 7.44 -14.06 0.67
N ARG A 131 8.70 -13.61 0.44
CA ARG A 131 9.90 -14.13 1.11
C ARG A 131 9.80 -14.03 2.63
N TYR A 132 9.36 -12.89 3.14
CA TYR A 132 9.28 -12.64 4.58
C TYR A 132 7.92 -12.94 5.18
N ASN A 133 6.98 -13.43 4.37
CA ASN A 133 5.59 -13.74 4.78
C ASN A 133 4.95 -12.56 5.52
N LYS A 134 4.99 -11.35 4.91
CA LYS A 134 4.50 -10.13 5.53
C LYS A 134 3.25 -9.60 4.83
N PRO A 135 2.33 -8.99 5.58
CA PRO A 135 1.30 -8.15 4.99
C PRO A 135 1.95 -7.02 4.19
N ALA A 136 1.38 -6.69 3.03
CA ALA A 136 1.92 -5.63 2.20
C ALA A 136 0.83 -4.90 1.41
N ILE A 137 1.05 -3.60 1.16
CA ILE A 137 0.18 -2.73 0.36
C ILE A 137 0.97 -2.19 -0.83
N TRP A 138 0.35 -2.18 -2.00
CA TRP A 138 0.79 -1.48 -3.21
C TRP A 138 -0.25 -0.45 -3.59
N SER A 139 0.20 0.72 -4.02
CA SER A 139 -0.72 1.77 -4.48
C SER A 139 -0.04 2.69 -5.49
N GLY A 140 -0.86 3.36 -6.30
CA GLY A 140 -0.38 4.34 -7.26
C GLY A 140 -1.49 4.95 -8.11
N TRP A 141 -1.15 6.07 -8.75
CA TRP A 141 -1.94 6.72 -9.78
C TRP A 141 -1.42 6.35 -11.16
N TYR A 142 -2.32 6.09 -12.09
CA TYR A 142 -2.02 5.66 -13.46
C TYR A 142 -2.77 6.49 -14.49
N ALA A 143 -2.39 6.32 -15.77
CA ALA A 143 -3.09 6.93 -16.90
C ALA A 143 -3.33 8.43 -16.72
N GLN A 144 -2.28 9.21 -16.49
CA GLN A 144 -2.36 10.66 -16.30
C GLN A 144 -3.28 11.07 -15.13
N SER A 145 -3.18 10.39 -14.02
CA SER A 145 -4.00 10.62 -12.82
C SER A 145 -5.50 10.39 -13.01
N ARG A 146 -5.89 9.65 -14.03
CA ARG A 146 -7.31 9.33 -14.28
C ARG A 146 -7.82 8.16 -13.47
N THR A 147 -6.92 7.28 -13.08
CA THR A 147 -7.21 6.09 -12.28
C THR A 147 -6.20 5.93 -11.17
N ALA A 148 -6.67 5.46 -10.02
CA ALA A 148 -5.85 5.06 -8.90
C ALA A 148 -6.21 3.64 -8.49
N GLU A 149 -5.27 2.97 -7.86
CA GLU A 149 -5.53 1.68 -7.25
C GLU A 149 -4.77 1.53 -5.94
N LEU A 150 -5.31 0.67 -5.11
CA LEU A 150 -4.65 0.11 -3.94
C LEU A 150 -4.92 -1.39 -3.93
N PHE A 151 -3.86 -2.15 -3.78
CA PHE A 151 -3.94 -3.59 -3.55
C PHE A 151 -3.22 -3.93 -2.27
N PHE A 152 -3.77 -4.84 -1.48
CA PHE A 152 -3.04 -5.41 -0.35
C PHE A 152 -3.12 -6.93 -0.34
N GLN A 153 -2.07 -7.54 0.19
CA GLN A 153 -2.05 -8.96 0.56
C GLN A 153 -1.78 -9.11 2.05
N ILE A 154 -2.43 -10.11 2.64
CA ILE A 154 -2.20 -10.52 4.02
C ILE A 154 -2.00 -12.05 3.99
N PRO A 155 -0.84 -12.58 4.45
CA PRO A 155 -0.62 -14.01 4.56
C PRO A 155 -1.75 -14.70 5.31
N ASP A 156 -2.12 -15.88 4.85
CA ASP A 156 -3.19 -16.72 5.43
C ASP A 156 -4.60 -16.10 5.43
N TYR A 157 -4.78 -14.97 4.74
CA TYR A 157 -6.07 -14.31 4.65
C TYR A 157 -6.51 -13.92 3.25
N THR A 158 -5.62 -13.35 2.42
CA THR A 158 -5.92 -13.01 1.03
C THR A 158 -5.43 -14.10 0.08
N THR A 159 -6.11 -14.27 -1.05
CA THR A 159 -5.85 -15.37 -1.98
C THR A 159 -4.97 -14.98 -3.16
N ALA A 160 -4.69 -13.70 -3.36
CA ALA A 160 -3.91 -13.18 -4.47
C ALA A 160 -2.66 -12.45 -3.97
N CYS A 161 -1.51 -12.66 -4.62
CA CYS A 161 -0.34 -11.81 -4.46
C CYS A 161 -0.38 -10.64 -5.46
N PHE A 162 0.55 -9.69 -5.34
CA PHE A 162 0.62 -8.54 -6.26
C PHE A 162 0.77 -8.98 -7.73
N ARG A 163 1.54 -10.04 -8.03
CA ARG A 163 1.65 -10.54 -9.40
C ARG A 163 0.31 -11.06 -9.93
N CYS A 164 -0.50 -11.70 -9.10
CA CYS A 164 -1.85 -12.11 -9.51
C CYS A 164 -2.69 -10.87 -9.89
N ALA A 165 -2.74 -9.89 -9.01
CA ALA A 165 -3.53 -8.67 -9.23
C ALA A 165 -3.01 -7.81 -10.39
N ALA A 166 -1.70 -7.79 -10.64
CA ALA A 166 -1.03 -6.97 -11.65
C ALA A 166 -0.49 -7.77 -12.84
N SER A 167 -1.01 -8.97 -13.13
CA SER A 167 -0.45 -9.89 -14.12
C SER A 167 -0.28 -9.28 -15.52
N SER A 168 -1.18 -8.40 -15.94
CA SER A 168 -1.08 -7.68 -17.22
C SER A 168 0.14 -6.76 -17.28
N ARG A 169 0.52 -6.13 -16.15
CA ARG A 169 1.70 -5.27 -16.06
C ARG A 169 2.99 -6.09 -16.12
N TYR A 170 3.01 -7.25 -15.49
CA TYR A 170 4.15 -8.18 -15.62
C TYR A 170 4.34 -8.57 -17.08
N LYS A 171 3.28 -8.98 -17.79
CA LYS A 171 3.35 -9.30 -19.23
C LYS A 171 3.80 -8.12 -20.09
N ALA A 172 3.32 -6.91 -19.82
CA ALA A 172 3.73 -5.72 -20.56
C ALA A 172 5.21 -5.40 -20.36
N ASN A 173 5.73 -5.55 -19.14
CA ASN A 173 7.13 -5.27 -18.83
C ASN A 173 8.11 -6.37 -19.25
N GLU A 174 7.64 -7.57 -19.59
CA GLU A 174 8.46 -8.63 -20.22
C GLU A 174 8.90 -8.24 -21.63
N GLN A 175 8.11 -7.43 -22.34
CA GLN A 175 8.41 -7.01 -23.71
C GLN A 175 9.22 -5.71 -23.75
N GLU A 176 8.84 -4.72 -22.95
CA GLU A 176 9.49 -3.43 -22.85
C GLU A 176 9.17 -2.79 -21.50
N GLU A 177 10.14 -2.09 -20.90
CA GLU A 177 9.92 -1.36 -19.66
C GLU A 177 8.90 -0.22 -19.86
N VAL A 178 7.71 -0.39 -19.30
CA VAL A 178 6.65 0.62 -19.37
C VAL A 178 6.94 1.72 -18.36
N LYS A 179 7.39 2.89 -18.83
CA LYS A 179 7.55 4.08 -17.99
C LYS A 179 6.21 4.77 -17.78
N ILE A 180 5.78 4.84 -16.54
CA ILE A 180 4.58 5.59 -16.17
C ILE A 180 5.01 7.01 -15.79
N SER A 181 4.48 8.01 -16.49
CA SER A 181 4.69 9.41 -16.14
C SER A 181 3.67 9.83 -15.08
N SER A 182 4.16 10.35 -13.96
CA SER A 182 3.33 10.90 -12.87
C SER A 182 3.14 12.43 -12.97
N ASN A 183 3.36 13.04 -14.14
CA ASN A 183 3.35 14.48 -14.32
C ASN A 183 1.99 15.17 -14.15
N SER A 184 0.92 14.42 -13.94
CA SER A 184 -0.44 14.97 -13.78
C SER A 184 -0.95 14.95 -12.36
N ASN A 185 -0.16 14.44 -11.40
CA ASN A 185 -0.58 14.37 -10.01
C ASN A 185 -0.44 15.73 -9.32
N THR A 186 -1.52 16.14 -8.65
CA THR A 186 -1.51 17.23 -7.67
C THR A 186 -1.35 16.67 -6.26
N VAL A 187 -1.11 17.54 -5.28
CA VAL A 187 -1.08 17.14 -3.85
C VAL A 187 -2.36 16.42 -3.43
N PHE A 188 -3.53 16.85 -3.92
CA PHE A 188 -4.81 16.20 -3.59
C PHE A 188 -4.92 14.75 -4.06
N HIS A 189 -4.27 14.39 -5.17
CA HIS A 189 -4.21 13.00 -5.61
C HIS A 189 -3.40 12.14 -4.62
N SER A 190 -2.25 12.64 -4.18
CA SER A 190 -1.43 11.95 -3.19
C SER A 190 -2.16 11.81 -1.86
N GLU A 191 -2.74 12.89 -1.34
CA GLU A 191 -3.46 12.91 -0.07
C GLU A 191 -4.69 11.99 -0.06
N LEU A 192 -5.44 11.91 -1.18
CA LEU A 192 -6.56 10.98 -1.30
C LEU A 192 -6.12 9.53 -1.10
N LEU A 193 -5.04 9.12 -1.79
CA LEU A 193 -4.51 7.76 -1.63
C LEU A 193 -3.88 7.55 -0.26
N ASP A 194 -3.13 8.52 0.24
CA ASP A 194 -2.48 8.45 1.55
C ASP A 194 -3.51 8.24 2.68
N ALA A 195 -4.68 8.90 2.59
CA ALA A 195 -5.76 8.71 3.54
C ALA A 195 -6.31 7.27 3.50
N ILE A 196 -6.53 6.72 2.31
CA ILE A 196 -7.04 5.36 2.15
C ILE A 196 -5.98 4.35 2.60
N ILE A 197 -4.71 4.52 2.19
CA ILE A 197 -3.60 3.66 2.61
C ILE A 197 -3.45 3.70 4.14
N GLY A 198 -3.56 4.88 4.74
CA GLY A 198 -3.47 5.05 6.19
C GLY A 198 -4.55 4.28 6.94
N MET A 199 -5.80 4.37 6.50
CA MET A 199 -6.90 3.60 7.07
C MET A 199 -6.68 2.09 6.92
N MET A 200 -6.23 1.62 5.74
CA MET A 200 -5.91 0.21 5.51
C MET A 200 -4.72 -0.26 6.36
N THR A 201 -3.71 0.58 6.52
CA THR A 201 -2.56 0.32 7.40
C THR A 201 -3.01 0.07 8.83
N LEU A 202 -3.84 0.97 9.38
CA LEU A 202 -4.38 0.80 10.73
C LEU A 202 -5.23 -0.47 10.84
N ALA A 203 -6.09 -0.74 9.87
CA ALA A 203 -6.92 -1.94 9.85
C ALA A 203 -6.08 -3.24 9.85
N ILE A 204 -5.07 -3.31 8.97
CA ILE A 204 -4.20 -4.49 8.87
C ILE A 204 -3.40 -4.71 10.15
N LEU A 205 -2.88 -3.64 10.77
CA LEU A 205 -2.14 -3.75 12.03
C LEU A 205 -3.01 -4.26 13.18
N HIS A 206 -4.27 -3.84 13.26
CA HIS A 206 -5.20 -4.28 14.31
C HIS A 206 -5.65 -5.73 14.12
N ARG A 207 -5.52 -6.29 12.92
CA ARG A 207 -5.86 -7.69 12.64
C ARG A 207 -4.78 -8.68 13.08
N ASN A 208 -3.75 -8.34 13.76
CA ASN A 208 -2.69 -9.29 14.12
C ASN A 208 -3.28 -10.61 14.68
N PRO A 209 -3.11 -11.74 13.96
CA PRO A 209 -3.65 -13.03 14.39
C PRO A 209 -3.04 -13.55 15.70
N ASN A 210 -1.90 -12.99 16.11
CA ASN A 210 -1.27 -13.30 17.40
C ASN A 210 -1.94 -12.56 18.58
N ILE A 211 -2.85 -11.61 18.30
CA ILE A 211 -3.70 -10.99 19.32
C ILE A 211 -5.06 -11.67 19.22
N ALA A 212 -5.12 -12.88 19.75
CA ALA A 212 -6.29 -13.76 19.70
C ALA A 212 -7.45 -13.32 20.61
N ASP A 213 -7.60 -12.04 20.87
CA ASP A 213 -8.76 -11.52 21.55
C ASP A 213 -9.77 -10.98 20.52
N VAL A 214 -10.65 -11.87 20.07
CA VAL A 214 -11.80 -11.58 19.20
C VAL A 214 -12.64 -10.40 19.75
N LYS A 215 -12.61 -10.16 21.04
CA LYS A 215 -13.34 -9.07 21.69
C LYS A 215 -12.67 -7.72 21.42
N THR A 216 -11.34 -7.67 21.35
CA THR A 216 -10.59 -6.48 20.97
C THR A 216 -10.71 -6.19 19.48
N MET A 217 -10.91 -7.20 18.63
CA MET A 217 -11.18 -7.01 17.21
C MET A 217 -12.53 -6.29 16.99
N ASN A 218 -13.56 -6.62 17.76
CA ASN A 218 -14.89 -6.03 17.62
C ASN A 218 -14.92 -4.53 17.98
N GLU A 219 -14.04 -4.04 18.83
CA GLU A 219 -13.98 -2.63 19.20
C GLU A 219 -13.35 -1.74 18.09
N TYR A 220 -12.58 -2.34 17.17
CA TYR A 220 -11.90 -1.66 16.06
C TYR A 220 -12.40 -2.07 14.68
N GLU A 221 -13.57 -2.70 14.62
CA GLU A 221 -14.24 -3.18 13.39
C GLU A 221 -14.51 -2.06 12.37
N LEU A 222 -14.52 -0.80 12.78
CA LEU A 222 -14.87 0.32 11.92
C LEU A 222 -14.06 0.37 10.61
N PHE A 223 -12.81 -0.10 10.62
CA PHE A 223 -11.97 -0.20 9.42
C PHE A 223 -12.09 -1.55 8.72
N TRP A 224 -12.55 -2.57 9.46
CA TRP A 224 -12.58 -3.93 8.98
C TRP A 224 -13.78 -4.23 8.11
N ASP A 225 -14.92 -3.63 8.42
CA ASP A 225 -16.15 -3.76 7.63
C ASP A 225 -15.97 -3.32 6.18
N TYR A 226 -14.98 -2.45 5.89
CA TYR A 226 -14.62 -2.06 4.54
C TYR A 226 -13.79 -3.13 3.78
N LEU A 227 -13.20 -4.07 4.49
CA LEU A 227 -12.28 -5.05 3.92
C LEU A 227 -12.93 -6.43 3.73
N VAL A 228 -14.07 -6.66 4.33
CA VAL A 228 -14.74 -7.97 4.33
C VAL A 228 -15.98 -7.89 3.46
N SER A 229 -16.20 -8.89 2.61
CA SER A 229 -17.45 -9.02 1.90
C SER A 229 -18.62 -9.23 2.86
N LYS A 230 -19.84 -8.95 2.42
CA LYS A 230 -21.06 -9.09 3.25
C LYS A 230 -21.29 -10.50 3.79
N ASP A 231 -20.72 -11.51 3.13
CA ASP A 231 -20.73 -12.90 3.56
C ASP A 231 -19.59 -13.24 4.54
N GLY A 232 -18.69 -12.28 4.83
CA GLY A 232 -17.58 -12.43 5.76
C GLY A 232 -16.45 -13.34 5.28
N ALA A 233 -16.58 -13.94 4.11
CA ALA A 233 -15.68 -15.00 3.65
C ALA A 233 -14.51 -14.50 2.81
N THR A 234 -14.68 -13.35 2.11
CA THR A 234 -13.71 -12.90 1.11
C THR A 234 -13.33 -11.44 1.36
N PRO A 235 -12.04 -11.13 1.59
CA PRO A 235 -11.62 -9.76 1.82
C PRO A 235 -11.71 -8.92 0.56
N TYR A 236 -12.15 -7.67 0.69
CA TYR A 236 -12.01 -6.67 -0.35
C TYR A 236 -10.61 -6.08 -0.29
N ASN A 237 -9.68 -6.64 -1.06
CA ASN A 237 -8.27 -6.29 -1.02
C ASN A 237 -7.77 -5.56 -2.26
N PHE A 238 -8.68 -5.17 -3.14
CA PHE A 238 -8.37 -4.41 -4.34
C PHE A 238 -9.33 -3.22 -4.46
N PHE A 239 -8.78 -2.01 -4.33
CA PHE A 239 -9.50 -0.75 -4.50
C PHE A 239 -9.13 -0.13 -5.84
N GLN A 240 -10.14 0.36 -6.55
CA GLN A 240 -9.95 1.16 -7.74
C GLN A 240 -10.76 2.46 -7.65
N PHE A 241 -10.15 3.55 -8.09
CA PHE A 241 -10.79 4.86 -8.25
C PHE A 241 -10.59 5.35 -9.68
N ARG A 242 -11.67 5.85 -10.28
CA ARG A 242 -11.64 6.44 -11.61
C ARG A 242 -12.15 7.88 -11.57
N ALA A 243 -11.31 8.83 -11.97
CA ALA A 243 -11.66 10.25 -12.03
C ALA A 243 -12.37 10.64 -13.35
N HIS A 244 -12.15 9.88 -14.43
CA HIS A 244 -12.70 10.19 -15.76
C HIS A 244 -13.30 8.95 -16.44
N PRO A 245 -14.41 9.09 -17.23
CA PRO A 245 -15.03 7.98 -17.94
C PRO A 245 -14.17 7.45 -19.08
N MET A 246 -13.23 8.23 -19.56
CA MET A 246 -12.33 7.90 -20.67
C MET A 246 -10.93 7.61 -20.18
N GLY A 247 -10.75 6.51 -19.52
CA GLY A 247 -9.41 5.98 -19.26
C GLY A 247 -8.87 5.31 -20.53
N GLY A 248 -7.71 5.70 -21.02
CA GLY A 248 -7.04 4.99 -22.12
C GLY A 248 -6.52 3.60 -21.76
N ASN A 249 -6.81 3.09 -20.58
CA ASN A 249 -6.37 1.78 -20.09
C ASN A 249 -7.50 0.77 -20.22
N ASN A 250 -7.33 -0.22 -21.11
CA ASN A 250 -8.31 -1.25 -21.38
C ASN A 250 -8.64 -2.13 -20.16
N LEU A 251 -7.69 -2.30 -19.24
CA LEU A 251 -7.88 -3.08 -18.01
C LEU A 251 -8.95 -2.43 -17.14
N PHE A 252 -8.78 -1.16 -16.80
CA PHE A 252 -9.73 -0.42 -15.98
C PHE A 252 -11.08 -0.25 -16.67
N ASN A 253 -11.09 0.07 -17.97
CA ASN A 253 -12.33 0.21 -18.74
C ASN A 253 -13.13 -1.07 -18.75
N LYS A 254 -12.49 -2.24 -18.90
CA LYS A 254 -13.17 -3.53 -18.88
C LYS A 254 -13.79 -3.81 -17.51
N ALA A 255 -13.06 -3.58 -16.42
CA ALA A 255 -13.58 -3.77 -15.06
C ALA A 255 -14.80 -2.87 -14.79
N TYR A 256 -14.70 -1.56 -15.09
CA TYR A 256 -15.80 -0.63 -14.89
C TYR A 256 -17.02 -0.94 -15.79
N SER A 257 -16.80 -1.38 -17.02
CA SER A 257 -17.89 -1.82 -17.91
C SER A 257 -18.62 -3.03 -17.36
N ASN A 258 -17.88 -4.05 -16.91
CA ASN A 258 -18.47 -5.26 -16.33
C ASN A 258 -19.29 -4.97 -15.07
N LEU A 259 -18.93 -3.92 -14.33
CA LEU A 259 -19.66 -3.44 -13.15
C LEU A 259 -20.78 -2.44 -13.49
N GLY A 260 -21.04 -2.15 -14.77
CA GLY A 260 -22.04 -1.17 -15.20
C GLY A 260 -21.64 0.29 -14.93
N MET A 261 -20.36 0.57 -14.66
CA MET A 261 -19.85 1.88 -14.23
C MET A 261 -19.09 2.64 -15.33
N HIS A 262 -19.09 2.14 -16.56
CA HIS A 262 -18.25 2.68 -17.65
C HIS A 262 -18.52 4.14 -18.02
N SER A 263 -19.71 4.65 -17.72
CA SER A 263 -20.11 6.02 -18.03
C SER A 263 -20.00 7.00 -16.85
N HIS A 264 -19.60 6.54 -15.67
CA HIS A 264 -19.53 7.37 -14.49
C HIS A 264 -18.17 7.99 -14.25
N ASN A 265 -18.16 9.26 -13.81
CA ASN A 265 -16.98 9.94 -13.27
C ASN A 265 -16.90 9.77 -11.75
N PHE A 266 -15.71 9.92 -11.19
CA PHE A 266 -15.47 9.84 -9.74
C PHE A 266 -16.05 8.58 -9.09
N VAL A 267 -15.90 7.46 -9.78
CA VAL A 267 -16.35 6.16 -9.28
C VAL A 267 -15.22 5.49 -8.53
N SER A 268 -15.53 4.98 -7.35
CA SER A 268 -14.64 4.10 -6.60
C SER A 268 -15.36 2.83 -6.20
N TYR A 269 -14.62 1.75 -6.07
CA TYR A 269 -15.14 0.49 -5.55
C TYR A 269 -14.05 -0.36 -4.93
N TRP A 270 -14.47 -1.21 -4.02
CA TRP A 270 -13.66 -2.26 -3.44
C TRP A 270 -14.13 -3.61 -3.93
N GLN A 271 -13.21 -4.51 -4.16
CA GLN A 271 -13.50 -5.88 -4.51
C GLN A 271 -12.41 -6.82 -4.02
N ASN A 272 -12.71 -8.09 -4.09
CA ASN A 272 -11.73 -9.14 -3.93
C ASN A 272 -10.85 -9.23 -5.17
N ALA A 273 -9.52 -9.35 -5.00
CA ALA A 273 -8.58 -9.44 -6.12
C ALA A 273 -8.84 -10.66 -7.03
N GLU A 274 -9.37 -11.74 -6.49
CA GLU A 274 -9.80 -12.89 -7.26
C GLU A 274 -10.94 -12.53 -8.23
N ALA A 275 -11.92 -11.75 -7.76
CA ALA A 275 -12.99 -11.26 -8.62
C ALA A 275 -12.46 -10.36 -9.74
N GLU A 276 -11.47 -9.49 -9.45
CA GLU A 276 -10.81 -8.68 -10.46
C GLU A 276 -10.09 -9.53 -11.51
N LEU A 277 -9.38 -10.57 -11.09
CA LEU A 277 -8.74 -11.52 -12.00
C LEU A 277 -9.75 -12.19 -12.94
N LYS A 278 -10.89 -12.65 -12.41
CA LYS A 278 -11.97 -13.25 -13.20
C LYS A 278 -12.59 -12.26 -14.19
N ILE A 279 -12.88 -11.03 -13.74
CA ILE A 279 -13.42 -9.96 -14.58
C ILE A 279 -12.51 -9.66 -15.76
N ASN A 280 -11.19 -9.62 -15.53
CA ASN A 280 -10.19 -9.31 -16.56
C ASN A 280 -9.68 -10.54 -17.32
N GLY A 281 -10.13 -11.74 -16.97
CA GLY A 281 -9.76 -12.98 -17.64
C GLY A 281 -8.31 -13.41 -17.37
N TYR A 282 -7.80 -13.13 -16.19
CA TYR A 282 -6.47 -13.59 -15.77
C TYR A 282 -6.49 -15.06 -15.35
N ASP A 283 -5.35 -15.72 -15.55
CA ASP A 283 -5.11 -17.07 -15.07
C ASP A 283 -4.54 -17.03 -13.64
N TYR A 284 -4.94 -17.99 -12.82
CA TYR A 284 -4.47 -18.14 -11.44
C TYR A 284 -3.14 -18.88 -11.32
N ASP A 285 -2.59 -19.41 -12.40
CA ASP A 285 -1.29 -20.08 -12.37
C ASP A 285 -0.16 -19.04 -12.22
N CYS A 286 -0.01 -18.53 -11.01
CA CYS A 286 0.94 -17.50 -10.68
C CYS A 286 2.33 -18.11 -10.40
N PRO A 287 3.39 -17.73 -11.14
CA PRO A 287 4.72 -18.26 -10.91
C PRO A 287 5.36 -17.82 -9.59
N ASP A 288 4.91 -16.70 -8.99
CA ASP A 288 5.49 -16.16 -7.76
C ASP A 288 4.89 -16.83 -6.52
N CYS A 289 3.56 -16.78 -6.33
CA CYS A 289 2.93 -17.38 -5.16
C CYS A 289 2.54 -18.85 -5.38
N LYS A 290 2.55 -19.35 -6.63
CA LYS A 290 2.20 -20.74 -6.99
C LYS A 290 0.86 -21.20 -6.38
N GLY A 291 -0.07 -20.27 -6.19
CA GLY A 291 -1.33 -20.52 -5.54
C GLY A 291 -1.25 -20.76 -4.02
N THR A 292 -0.10 -20.57 -3.38
CA THR A 292 0.05 -20.84 -1.93
C THR A 292 -0.86 -19.96 -1.06
N LEU A 293 -1.14 -18.73 -1.48
CA LEU A 293 -2.11 -17.87 -0.81
C LEU A 293 -3.56 -18.38 -0.99
N HIS A 294 -3.85 -19.17 -2.04
CA HIS A 294 -5.17 -19.76 -2.28
C HIS A 294 -5.45 -20.97 -1.39
N HIS A 295 -4.43 -21.69 -0.94
CA HIS A 295 -4.59 -22.93 -0.17
C HIS A 295 -4.80 -22.69 1.31
N ALA A 296 -4.33 -21.58 1.86
CA ALA A 296 -4.45 -21.25 3.27
C ALA A 296 -5.91 -21.04 3.72
N VAL A 297 -6.73 -20.45 2.85
CA VAL A 297 -8.15 -20.15 3.13
C VAL A 297 -9.02 -21.43 3.13
N ASN A 298 -8.68 -22.42 2.32
CA ASN A 298 -9.47 -23.67 2.23
C ASN A 298 -9.23 -24.64 3.39
N ASN A 299 -8.12 -24.53 4.10
CA ASN A 299 -7.79 -25.40 5.24
C ASN A 299 -8.35 -24.91 6.59
N SER A 300 -8.87 -23.67 6.66
CA SER A 300 -9.50 -23.15 7.89
C SER A 300 -10.98 -23.51 8.02
N ASN A 301 -11.57 -24.16 6.99
CA ASN A 301 -12.97 -24.59 6.96
C ASN A 301 -13.15 -26.12 7.02
N SER A 302 -12.12 -26.87 7.40
CA SER A 302 -12.19 -28.32 7.61
C SER A 302 -12.09 -28.70 9.09
#